data_8c1bcb83ff86459eb2285096570741f9
#
_entry.id   8c1bcb83ff86459eb2285096570741f9
#
_cell.length_a   1.000
_cell.length_b   1.000
_cell.length_c   1.000
_cell.angle_alpha   90.00
_cell.angle_beta   90.00
_cell.angle_gamma   90.00
#
_symmetry.space_group_name_H-M   'P 1'
#
loop_
_entity.id
_entity.type
_entity.pdbx_description
1 polymer ?
#
loop_
_entity_poly.entity_id
_entity_poly.type
_entity_poly.pdbx_seq_one_letter_code
_entity_poly.pdbx_strand_id
1 'polypeptide(L)'
;MRKWKIALGAAVALGAISMASVHLLDMGNFGLNAGTAGAATPEPAAPEPAAFVMPVPVVSVVKKTIPIYLDYAARTEPIRSITLQARVPGYLQEQVAPDGSDVKKGDLLYKIAPEDFHAALDQAKAQVQRDEATLDYARSNLGRGTELAKSGYIAKDAFDQRTSSLREAQASLAVNQAAVRTAELNLSYSEIKAPFAGRVGRNQASVGTLVSVAGTVLNTLVQLDPIYVTFNPSETDLAQIEEARAAGPIDVDVLLPGDTEPRQRGQLTFIDNTIDRSTGTITARATIGNAKFTLLPGQYVRVRLHIKQQPDALMVPQTALGSSQLGKYLYVVGKDNTVDQRIVSLGPTNGDLVAISSGVSEGDQVITGNLQKIGPGMPVSPLPQKPAT
;
A
#
# COMPACT_ATOMS: atom_id res chain seq x y z
N MET A 1 24.34 -13.85 -38.81
CA MET A 1 24.67 -13.10 -40.03
C MET A 1 23.86 -11.83 -40.04
N ARG A 2 24.34 -10.72 -39.81
CA ARG A 2 24.63 -9.51 -40.60
C ARG A 2 25.00 -8.38 -39.65
N LYS A 3 26.31 -8.12 -39.66
CA LYS A 3 26.98 -6.97 -39.02
C LYS A 3 26.56 -5.68 -39.75
N TRP A 4 26.36 -4.57 -39.06
CA TRP A 4 26.62 -3.26 -39.64
C TRP A 4 27.25 -2.35 -38.59
N LYS A 5 28.52 -2.02 -38.89
CA LYS A 5 29.34 -0.94 -38.35
C LYS A 5 29.19 0.26 -39.26
N ILE A 6 29.17 1.48 -38.71
CA ILE A 6 29.65 2.75 -39.27
C ILE A 6 29.71 3.68 -38.05
N ALA A 7 30.80 4.13 -37.46
CA ALA A 7 31.98 4.85 -37.92
C ALA A 7 31.77 6.34 -38.08
N LEU A 8 32.50 7.06 -37.22
CA LEU A 8 33.30 8.31 -37.39
C LEU A 8 32.58 9.64 -37.65
N GLY A 9 33.05 10.64 -36.85
CA GLY A 9 32.94 12.05 -37.16
C GLY A 9 33.48 12.93 -36.04
N ALA A 10 34.81 13.03 -35.90
CA ALA A 10 35.48 14.01 -35.08
C ALA A 10 35.50 15.38 -35.81
N ALA A 11 35.28 16.47 -35.09
CA ALA A 11 35.76 17.82 -35.53
C ALA A 11 36.20 18.63 -34.31
N VAL A 12 37.50 18.77 -34.25
CA VAL A 12 38.29 19.74 -33.47
C VAL A 12 38.20 21.10 -34.17
N ALA A 13 37.98 22.18 -33.44
CA ALA A 13 38.36 23.50 -33.87
C ALA A 13 38.86 24.30 -32.67
N LEU A 14 40.18 24.48 -32.67
CA LEU A 14 40.96 25.51 -31.93
C LEU A 14 40.63 26.89 -32.50
N GLY A 15 40.63 27.89 -31.63
CA GLY A 15 40.66 29.31 -32.01
C GLY A 15 41.18 30.13 -30.85
N ALA A 16 42.45 30.48 -30.96
CA ALA A 16 43.26 31.21 -30.01
C ALA A 16 43.28 32.74 -30.35
N ILE A 17 43.65 33.55 -29.30
CA ILE A 17 44.48 34.74 -29.36
C ILE A 17 43.85 36.06 -29.77
N SER A 18 43.95 37.06 -28.85
CA SER A 18 44.67 38.34 -29.00
C SER A 18 44.33 39.24 -27.83
N MET A 19 45.23 39.53 -26.91
CA MET A 19 46.31 40.50 -26.84
C MET A 19 45.89 41.94 -26.96
N ALA A 20 46.17 42.67 -25.86
CA ALA A 20 46.91 43.91 -25.67
C ALA A 20 46.24 45.28 -25.97
N SER A 21 46.30 46.20 -25.01
CA SER A 21 47.20 47.37 -24.98
C SER A 21 46.79 48.28 -23.79
N VAL A 22 47.56 48.43 -22.81
CA VAL A 22 48.46 49.52 -22.40
C VAL A 22 48.07 50.88 -22.95
N HIS A 23 47.74 51.83 -22.09
CA HIS A 23 48.14 53.22 -22.18
C HIS A 23 48.42 53.78 -20.79
N LEU A 24 49.67 54.20 -20.69
CA LEU A 24 50.34 54.97 -19.64
C LEU A 24 50.19 56.45 -19.94
N LEU A 25 50.37 57.25 -18.87
CA LEU A 25 50.79 58.66 -18.83
C LEU A 25 49.69 59.73 -19.01
N ASP A 26 49.45 60.50 -17.96
CA ASP A 26 49.98 61.90 -17.98
C ASP A 26 50.16 62.39 -16.54
N MET A 27 51.33 62.96 -16.31
CA MET A 27 51.76 63.69 -15.12
C MET A 27 51.65 65.23 -15.40
N GLY A 28 51.23 65.95 -14.38
CA GLY A 28 51.35 67.41 -14.38
C GLY A 28 50.52 68.04 -13.28
N ASN A 29 50.90 68.66 -12.42
CA ASN A 29 52.04 69.45 -11.96
C ASN A 29 51.52 70.48 -10.94
N PHE A 30 52.22 70.63 -9.83
CA PHE A 30 52.46 71.79 -8.97
C PHE A 30 51.36 72.82 -8.64
N GLY A 31 51.23 73.04 -7.33
CA GLY A 31 50.71 74.27 -6.75
C GLY A 31 50.83 74.29 -5.22
N LEU A 32 52.03 74.53 -4.73
CA LEU A 32 52.27 74.96 -3.35
C LEU A 32 51.66 76.34 -3.10
N ASN A 33 50.78 76.44 -2.11
CA ASN A 33 50.52 77.74 -1.48
C ASN A 33 50.40 77.54 0.05
N ALA A 34 51.40 78.10 0.73
CA ALA A 34 51.43 78.24 2.18
C ALA A 34 50.55 79.44 2.58
N GLY A 35 49.63 79.26 3.49
CA GLY A 35 48.82 80.37 4.01
C GLY A 35 48.21 80.00 5.39
N THR A 36 48.89 80.46 6.42
CA THR A 36 48.45 80.96 7.73
C THR A 36 47.38 80.24 8.53
N ALA A 37 47.80 79.84 9.75
CA ALA A 37 46.97 79.33 10.87
C ALA A 37 45.88 80.30 11.26
N GLY A 38 44.65 79.81 11.19
CA GLY A 38 43.46 80.42 11.83
C GLY A 38 42.89 79.41 12.81
N ALA A 39 42.81 79.83 14.08
CA ALA A 39 42.22 79.07 15.14
C ALA A 39 40.71 78.70 14.81
N ALA A 40 40.41 77.42 14.64
CA ALA A 40 39.06 76.98 14.44
C ALA A 40 38.43 76.69 15.81
N THR A 41 37.35 77.32 16.08
CA THR A 41 36.34 77.07 17.12
C THR A 41 35.81 75.63 16.98
N PRO A 42 35.58 74.88 18.04
CA PRO A 42 35.00 73.56 17.92
C PRO A 42 33.55 73.66 17.44
N GLU A 43 33.32 73.18 16.25
CA GLU A 43 31.99 72.94 15.67
C GLU A 43 31.24 71.86 16.51
N PRO A 44 29.98 72.10 16.90
CA PRO A 44 29.22 71.09 17.64
C PRO A 44 29.09 69.84 16.77
N ALA A 45 29.45 68.67 17.34
CA ALA A 45 29.34 67.39 16.72
C ALA A 45 27.92 67.21 16.18
N ALA A 46 27.85 66.98 14.87
CA ALA A 46 26.59 66.61 14.21
C ALA A 46 26.02 65.38 14.89
N PRO A 47 24.68 65.26 15.14
CA PRO A 47 24.09 64.09 15.70
C PRO A 47 24.38 62.89 14.77
N GLU A 48 24.90 61.79 15.35
CA GLU A 48 25.04 60.53 14.66
C GLU A 48 23.72 60.20 13.96
N PRO A 49 23.71 59.80 12.68
CA PRO A 49 22.48 59.44 11.97
C PRO A 49 21.81 58.33 12.74
N ALA A 50 20.60 58.59 13.23
CA ALA A 50 19.78 57.62 13.91
C ALA A 50 19.74 56.32 13.06
N ALA A 51 20.25 55.21 13.59
CA ALA A 51 20.29 53.92 12.88
C ALA A 51 18.88 53.62 12.39
N PHE A 52 18.71 53.49 11.09
CA PHE A 52 17.42 53.17 10.48
C PHE A 52 16.98 51.79 10.94
N VAL A 53 16.12 51.73 11.95
CA VAL A 53 15.60 50.48 12.53
C VAL A 53 14.45 50.03 11.64
N MET A 54 14.63 48.92 10.94
CA MET A 54 13.60 48.35 10.04
C MET A 54 12.56 47.56 10.83
N PRO A 55 11.25 47.83 10.66
CA PRO A 55 10.23 46.99 11.24
C PRO A 55 10.18 45.65 10.53
N VAL A 56 10.24 44.56 11.30
CA VAL A 56 10.21 43.17 10.78
C VAL A 56 9.16 42.34 11.48
N PRO A 57 8.33 41.58 10.74
CA PRO A 57 7.38 40.64 11.34
C PRO A 57 8.15 39.49 11.96
N VAL A 58 7.80 39.15 13.21
CA VAL A 58 8.43 38.06 13.95
C VAL A 58 7.39 37.08 14.49
N VAL A 59 7.75 35.80 14.52
CA VAL A 59 6.98 34.74 15.11
C VAL A 59 7.85 34.00 16.13
N SER A 60 7.32 33.73 17.31
CA SER A 60 8.05 32.95 18.31
C SER A 60 8.06 31.48 17.94
N VAL A 61 9.21 30.84 18.13
CA VAL A 61 9.36 29.38 18.00
C VAL A 61 8.54 28.70 19.08
N VAL A 62 7.62 27.83 18.66
CA VAL A 62 6.74 27.11 19.57
C VAL A 62 7.03 25.63 19.50
N LYS A 63 6.88 24.95 20.64
CA LYS A 63 6.90 23.49 20.69
C LYS A 63 5.56 22.92 20.28
N LYS A 64 5.54 21.96 19.39
CA LYS A 64 4.33 21.25 18.99
C LYS A 64 4.65 19.77 18.81
N THR A 65 3.76 18.92 19.27
CA THR A 65 3.82 17.50 18.93
C THR A 65 3.37 17.32 17.49
N ILE A 66 4.22 16.71 16.68
CA ILE A 66 3.92 16.47 15.27
C ILE A 66 3.96 14.97 14.95
N PRO A 67 3.04 14.48 14.13
CA PRO A 67 3.11 13.12 13.64
C PRO A 67 4.19 13.00 12.55
N ILE A 68 4.95 11.91 12.62
CA ILE A 68 5.91 11.53 11.58
C ILE A 68 5.27 10.46 10.71
N TYR A 69 5.29 10.71 9.41
CA TYR A 69 4.73 9.84 8.39
C TYR A 69 5.82 9.36 7.44
N LEU A 70 5.60 8.17 6.88
CA LEU A 70 6.30 7.70 5.70
C LEU A 70 5.28 7.52 4.57
N ASP A 71 5.52 8.16 3.44
CA ASP A 71 4.66 8.13 2.26
C ASP A 71 5.25 7.21 1.19
N TYR A 72 4.44 6.27 0.66
CA TYR A 72 4.86 5.36 -0.41
C TYR A 72 3.84 5.30 -1.54
N ALA A 73 4.35 5.06 -2.74
CA ALA A 73 3.54 4.61 -3.87
C ALA A 73 3.07 3.17 -3.62
N ALA A 74 1.81 2.88 -3.87
CA ALA A 74 1.20 1.61 -3.55
C ALA A 74 0.20 1.18 -4.62
N ARG A 75 -0.14 -0.13 -4.60
CA ARG A 75 -1.20 -0.71 -5.41
C ARG A 75 -2.16 -1.49 -4.55
N THR A 76 -3.42 -1.40 -4.90
CA THR A 76 -4.45 -2.22 -4.26
C THR A 76 -4.43 -3.63 -4.82
N GLU A 77 -4.62 -4.61 -3.95
CA GLU A 77 -4.71 -6.03 -4.30
C GLU A 77 -5.90 -6.68 -3.60
N PRO A 78 -6.59 -7.63 -4.23
CA PRO A 78 -7.67 -8.33 -3.56
C PRO A 78 -7.09 -9.29 -2.51
N ILE A 79 -7.81 -9.47 -1.39
CA ILE A 79 -7.44 -10.49 -0.40
C ILE A 79 -7.60 -11.88 -0.99
N ARG A 80 -8.66 -12.08 -1.78
CA ARG A 80 -8.93 -13.35 -2.46
C ARG A 80 -9.37 -13.07 -3.89
N SER A 81 -8.76 -13.79 -4.81
CA SER A 81 -9.15 -13.81 -6.22
C SER A 81 -9.11 -15.26 -6.69
N ILE A 82 -10.18 -15.71 -7.28
CA ILE A 82 -10.28 -17.05 -7.87
C ILE A 82 -10.81 -16.98 -9.28
N THR A 83 -10.34 -17.93 -10.08
CA THR A 83 -10.93 -18.22 -11.38
C THR A 83 -11.97 -19.30 -11.22
N LEU A 84 -13.21 -19.00 -11.61
CA LEU A 84 -14.31 -19.93 -11.58
C LEU A 84 -14.21 -20.89 -12.77
N GLN A 85 -14.20 -22.19 -12.49
CA GLN A 85 -14.14 -23.25 -13.47
C GLN A 85 -15.14 -24.34 -13.14
N ALA A 86 -15.61 -25.08 -14.15
CA ALA A 86 -16.45 -26.23 -13.94
C ALA A 86 -15.65 -27.41 -13.35
N ARG A 87 -16.26 -28.12 -12.41
CA ARG A 87 -15.73 -29.38 -11.85
C ARG A 87 -16.29 -30.63 -12.53
N VAL A 88 -17.38 -30.46 -13.28
CA VAL A 88 -18.03 -31.51 -14.06
C VAL A 88 -18.24 -31.00 -15.47
N PRO A 89 -18.14 -31.85 -16.50
CA PRO A 89 -18.41 -31.47 -17.88
C PRO A 89 -19.94 -31.38 -18.10
N GLY A 90 -20.34 -30.52 -19.05
CA GLY A 90 -21.76 -30.38 -19.42
C GLY A 90 -22.02 -29.07 -20.13
N TYR A 91 -23.26 -28.87 -20.57
CA TYR A 91 -23.67 -27.60 -21.18
C TYR A 91 -24.00 -26.57 -20.11
N LEU A 92 -23.49 -25.35 -20.28
CA LEU A 92 -23.83 -24.22 -19.40
C LEU A 92 -25.30 -23.85 -19.64
N GLN A 93 -26.16 -24.13 -18.69
CA GLN A 93 -27.60 -23.93 -18.81
C GLN A 93 -27.99 -22.49 -18.50
N GLU A 94 -27.38 -21.92 -17.46
CA GLU A 94 -27.76 -20.59 -16.96
C GLU A 94 -26.58 -19.87 -16.29
N GLN A 95 -26.51 -18.55 -16.51
CA GLN A 95 -25.73 -17.63 -15.71
C GLN A 95 -26.70 -16.86 -14.80
N VAL A 96 -26.68 -17.15 -13.51
CA VAL A 96 -27.59 -16.55 -12.53
C VAL A 96 -27.08 -15.20 -12.04
N ALA A 97 -25.76 -15.08 -11.81
CA ALA A 97 -25.14 -13.85 -11.39
C ALA A 97 -24.72 -13.00 -12.61
N PRO A 98 -25.26 -11.78 -12.76
CA PRO A 98 -24.85 -10.87 -13.83
C PRO A 98 -23.39 -10.46 -13.70
N ASP A 99 -22.75 -10.09 -14.80
CA ASP A 99 -21.38 -9.56 -14.83
C ASP A 99 -21.27 -8.32 -13.96
N GLY A 100 -20.19 -8.25 -13.16
CA GLY A 100 -19.94 -7.13 -12.25
C GLY A 100 -20.81 -7.09 -11.00
N SER A 101 -21.71 -8.04 -10.80
CA SER A 101 -22.57 -8.08 -9.61
C SER A 101 -21.80 -8.47 -8.35
N ASP A 102 -22.27 -7.96 -7.21
CA ASP A 102 -21.79 -8.33 -5.88
C ASP A 102 -22.59 -9.54 -5.39
N VAL A 103 -21.86 -10.57 -4.93
CA VAL A 103 -22.45 -11.84 -4.49
C VAL A 103 -21.98 -12.19 -3.08
N LYS A 104 -22.81 -12.94 -2.35
CA LYS A 104 -22.49 -13.47 -1.02
C LYS A 104 -21.94 -14.88 -1.13
N LYS A 105 -21.29 -15.35 -0.07
CA LYS A 105 -20.88 -16.75 0.03
C LYS A 105 -22.12 -17.67 -0.09
N GLY A 106 -22.05 -18.64 -1.01
CA GLY A 106 -23.11 -19.62 -1.25
C GLY A 106 -24.10 -19.25 -2.36
N ASP A 107 -24.07 -17.99 -2.85
CA ASP A 107 -24.92 -17.58 -3.96
C ASP A 107 -24.62 -18.41 -5.22
N LEU A 108 -25.69 -18.81 -5.94
CA LEU A 108 -25.57 -19.53 -7.20
C LEU A 108 -25.09 -18.59 -8.29
N LEU A 109 -24.00 -18.96 -8.98
CA LEU A 109 -23.40 -18.18 -10.04
C LEU A 109 -23.74 -18.74 -11.42
N TYR A 110 -23.55 -20.05 -11.56
CA TYR A 110 -23.76 -20.76 -12.81
C TYR A 110 -24.46 -22.10 -12.56
N LYS A 111 -25.24 -22.53 -13.55
CA LYS A 111 -25.88 -23.85 -13.56
C LYS A 111 -25.48 -24.59 -14.82
N ILE A 112 -24.92 -25.77 -14.67
CA ILE A 112 -24.65 -26.73 -15.73
C ILE A 112 -25.88 -27.63 -15.83
N ALA A 113 -26.26 -28.06 -17.02
CA ALA A 113 -27.38 -28.93 -17.28
C ALA A 113 -27.35 -30.15 -16.32
N PRO A 114 -28.33 -30.30 -15.38
CA PRO A 114 -28.25 -31.30 -14.30
C PRO A 114 -28.87 -32.64 -14.67
N GLU A 115 -29.52 -32.76 -15.85
CA GLU A 115 -30.35 -33.89 -16.22
C GLU A 115 -29.57 -35.21 -16.19
N ASP A 116 -28.38 -35.25 -16.77
CA ASP A 116 -27.50 -36.41 -16.80
C ASP A 116 -27.04 -36.83 -15.40
N PHE A 117 -26.78 -35.86 -14.53
CA PHE A 117 -26.37 -36.10 -13.15
C PHE A 117 -27.53 -36.60 -12.29
N HIS A 118 -28.76 -36.14 -12.53
CA HIS A 118 -29.97 -36.69 -11.90
C HIS A 118 -30.18 -38.16 -12.29
N ALA A 119 -30.09 -38.46 -13.58
CA ALA A 119 -30.24 -39.83 -14.07
C ALA A 119 -29.17 -40.76 -13.49
N ALA A 120 -27.91 -40.32 -13.40
CA ALA A 120 -26.84 -41.09 -12.77
C ALA A 120 -27.08 -41.33 -11.26
N LEU A 121 -27.57 -40.31 -10.56
CA LEU A 121 -27.92 -40.42 -9.13
C LEU A 121 -29.07 -41.40 -8.91
N ASP A 122 -30.13 -41.33 -9.72
CA ASP A 122 -31.28 -42.22 -9.63
C ASP A 122 -30.89 -43.69 -9.93
N GLN A 123 -30.01 -43.91 -10.91
CA GLN A 123 -29.43 -45.21 -11.21
C GLN A 123 -28.63 -45.75 -10.01
N ALA A 124 -27.80 -44.95 -9.39
CA ALA A 124 -26.99 -45.34 -8.22
C ALA A 124 -27.89 -45.67 -7.02
N LYS A 125 -28.96 -44.90 -6.78
CA LYS A 125 -29.97 -45.19 -5.73
C LYS A 125 -30.73 -46.49 -5.96
N ALA A 126 -31.14 -46.75 -7.19
CA ALA A 126 -31.82 -48.01 -7.55
C ALA A 126 -30.89 -49.22 -7.30
N GLN A 127 -29.60 -49.07 -7.54
CA GLN A 127 -28.59 -50.09 -7.25
C GLN A 127 -28.49 -50.41 -5.74
N VAL A 128 -28.48 -49.35 -4.90
CA VAL A 128 -28.51 -49.52 -3.43
C VAL A 128 -29.78 -50.25 -2.98
N GLN A 129 -30.95 -49.89 -3.49
CA GLN A 129 -32.20 -50.55 -3.16
C GLN A 129 -32.17 -52.05 -3.49
N ARG A 130 -31.60 -52.41 -4.66
CA ARG A 130 -31.42 -53.83 -5.01
C ARG A 130 -30.48 -54.55 -4.03
N ASP A 131 -29.37 -53.91 -3.63
CA ASP A 131 -28.40 -54.53 -2.72
C ASP A 131 -28.96 -54.62 -1.29
N GLU A 132 -29.79 -53.67 -0.85
CA GLU A 132 -30.53 -53.75 0.40
C GLU A 132 -31.45 -54.97 0.45
N ALA A 133 -32.20 -55.22 -0.63
CA ALA A 133 -33.05 -56.43 -0.72
C ALA A 133 -32.21 -57.71 -0.70
N THR A 134 -31.04 -57.72 -1.36
CA THR A 134 -30.13 -58.85 -1.34
C THR A 134 -29.54 -59.10 0.05
N LEU A 135 -29.17 -58.01 0.75
CA LEU A 135 -28.67 -58.08 2.13
C LEU A 135 -29.73 -58.62 3.09
N ASP A 136 -30.99 -58.19 2.97
CA ASP A 136 -32.08 -58.65 3.82
C ASP A 136 -32.39 -60.17 3.60
N TYR A 137 -32.30 -60.58 2.32
CA TYR A 137 -32.36 -61.98 2.02
C TYR A 137 -31.23 -62.82 2.67
N ALA A 138 -29.98 -62.31 2.52
CA ALA A 138 -28.80 -62.97 3.10
C ALA A 138 -28.82 -63.00 4.64
N ARG A 139 -29.30 -61.93 5.30
CA ARG A 139 -29.56 -61.91 6.76
C ARG A 139 -30.58 -62.96 7.20
N SER A 140 -31.71 -62.97 6.52
CA SER A 140 -32.80 -63.94 6.83
C SER A 140 -32.32 -65.36 6.61
N ASN A 141 -31.51 -65.59 5.54
CA ASN A 141 -30.98 -66.92 5.25
C ASN A 141 -29.95 -67.38 6.29
N LEU A 142 -29.07 -66.51 6.75
CA LEU A 142 -28.10 -66.75 7.83
C LEU A 142 -28.85 -66.96 9.16
N GLY A 143 -29.90 -66.19 9.47
CA GLY A 143 -30.75 -66.38 10.66
C GLY A 143 -31.36 -67.78 10.74
N ARG A 144 -31.98 -68.22 9.64
CA ARG A 144 -32.47 -69.58 9.55
C ARG A 144 -31.37 -70.66 9.68
N GLY A 145 -30.18 -70.36 9.06
CA GLY A 145 -29.00 -71.21 9.18
C GLY A 145 -28.47 -71.33 10.61
N THR A 146 -28.51 -70.22 11.36
CA THR A 146 -28.08 -70.20 12.77
C THR A 146 -28.98 -71.10 13.66
N GLU A 147 -30.27 -71.04 13.45
CA GLU A 147 -31.21 -71.94 14.20
C GLU A 147 -31.01 -73.44 13.85
N LEU A 148 -30.81 -73.78 12.57
CA LEU A 148 -30.46 -75.09 12.14
C LEU A 148 -29.15 -75.62 12.67
N ALA A 149 -28.11 -74.68 12.77
CA ALA A 149 -26.82 -75.04 13.34
C ALA A 149 -26.88 -75.36 14.83
N LYS A 150 -27.68 -74.59 15.60
CA LYS A 150 -27.97 -74.92 17.02
C LYS A 150 -28.60 -76.29 17.22
N SER A 151 -29.43 -76.71 16.27
CA SER A 151 -30.10 -78.00 16.30
C SER A 151 -29.29 -79.14 15.69
N GLY A 152 -28.08 -78.90 15.21
CA GLY A 152 -27.18 -79.86 14.59
C GLY A 152 -27.59 -80.34 13.19
N TYR A 153 -28.53 -79.64 12.52
CA TYR A 153 -29.11 -80.07 11.23
C TYR A 153 -28.47 -79.38 10.01
N ILE A 154 -27.34 -78.65 10.15
CA ILE A 154 -26.65 -78.06 9.02
C ILE A 154 -25.17 -78.43 9.04
N ALA A 155 -24.59 -78.68 7.89
CA ALA A 155 -23.15 -78.84 7.72
C ALA A 155 -22.42 -77.51 7.96
N LYS A 156 -21.22 -77.57 8.54
CA LYS A 156 -20.40 -76.39 8.82
C LYS A 156 -20.11 -75.55 7.56
N ASP A 157 -19.80 -76.22 6.47
CA ASP A 157 -19.52 -75.54 5.19
C ASP A 157 -20.70 -74.72 4.67
N ALA A 158 -21.93 -75.24 4.85
CA ALA A 158 -23.18 -74.57 4.47
C ALA A 158 -23.46 -73.34 5.36
N PHE A 159 -23.08 -73.40 6.63
CA PHE A 159 -23.16 -72.23 7.54
C PHE A 159 -22.11 -71.18 7.18
N ASP A 160 -20.87 -71.60 6.94
CA ASP A 160 -19.79 -70.73 6.54
C ASP A 160 -20.10 -70.05 5.20
N GLN A 161 -20.72 -70.76 4.24
CA GLN A 161 -21.20 -70.18 2.97
C GLN A 161 -22.23 -69.07 3.16
N ARG A 162 -23.24 -69.27 4.06
CA ARG A 162 -24.25 -68.23 4.36
C ARG A 162 -23.65 -67.03 5.03
N THR A 163 -22.67 -67.28 5.91
CA THR A 163 -21.91 -66.19 6.55
C THR A 163 -21.13 -65.40 5.54
N SER A 164 -20.48 -66.04 4.58
CA SER A 164 -19.75 -65.39 3.48
C SER A 164 -20.69 -64.58 2.57
N SER A 165 -21.85 -65.19 2.19
CA SER A 165 -22.84 -64.48 1.37
C SER A 165 -23.40 -63.19 2.06
N LEU A 166 -23.58 -63.25 3.40
CA LEU A 166 -23.97 -62.06 4.14
C LEU A 166 -22.88 -60.97 4.06
N ARG A 167 -21.58 -61.32 4.22
CA ARG A 167 -20.47 -60.38 4.15
C ARG A 167 -20.33 -59.79 2.74
N GLU A 168 -20.52 -60.65 1.70
CA GLU A 168 -20.52 -60.19 0.30
C GLU A 168 -21.61 -59.18 0.02
N ALA A 169 -22.87 -59.47 0.48
CA ALA A 169 -24.00 -58.55 0.35
C ALA A 169 -23.76 -57.22 1.10
N GLN A 170 -23.17 -57.28 2.31
CA GLN A 170 -22.77 -56.08 3.06
C GLN A 170 -21.71 -55.23 2.31
N ALA A 171 -20.71 -55.90 1.75
CA ALA A 171 -19.64 -55.21 0.99
C ALA A 171 -20.20 -54.58 -0.29
N SER A 172 -21.09 -55.29 -1.03
CA SER A 172 -21.74 -54.75 -2.24
C SER A 172 -22.55 -53.49 -1.93
N LEU A 173 -23.38 -53.55 -0.87
CA LEU A 173 -24.16 -52.40 -0.41
C LEU A 173 -23.25 -51.22 -0.09
N ALA A 174 -22.13 -51.43 0.61
CA ALA A 174 -21.21 -50.37 0.97
C ALA A 174 -20.56 -49.69 -0.28
N VAL A 175 -20.21 -50.49 -1.29
CA VAL A 175 -19.69 -50.01 -2.57
C VAL A 175 -20.71 -49.14 -3.28
N ASN A 176 -21.97 -49.59 -3.39
CA ASN A 176 -23.02 -48.84 -4.08
C ASN A 176 -23.48 -47.60 -3.31
N GLN A 177 -23.44 -47.61 -1.99
CA GLN A 177 -23.63 -46.40 -1.18
C GLN A 177 -22.52 -45.36 -1.45
N ALA A 178 -21.27 -45.79 -1.69
CA ALA A 178 -20.19 -44.88 -2.11
C ALA A 178 -20.45 -44.33 -3.51
N ALA A 179 -21.01 -45.11 -4.44
CA ALA A 179 -21.41 -44.67 -5.77
C ALA A 179 -22.52 -43.59 -5.71
N VAL A 180 -23.52 -43.75 -4.81
CA VAL A 180 -24.54 -42.71 -4.56
C VAL A 180 -23.88 -41.41 -4.12
N ARG A 181 -22.98 -41.46 -3.13
CA ARG A 181 -22.26 -40.24 -2.68
C ARG A 181 -21.48 -39.55 -3.81
N THR A 182 -20.87 -40.34 -4.69
CA THR A 182 -20.16 -39.81 -5.87
C THR A 182 -21.12 -39.11 -6.84
N ALA A 183 -22.26 -39.71 -7.11
CA ALA A 183 -23.29 -39.13 -7.98
C ALA A 183 -23.89 -37.84 -7.38
N GLU A 184 -24.14 -37.82 -6.07
CA GLU A 184 -24.58 -36.60 -5.33
C GLU A 184 -23.57 -35.50 -5.39
N LEU A 185 -22.27 -35.79 -5.24
CA LEU A 185 -21.20 -34.81 -5.39
C LEU A 185 -21.16 -34.24 -6.81
N ASN A 186 -21.25 -35.08 -7.83
CA ASN A 186 -21.25 -34.62 -9.22
C ASN A 186 -22.48 -33.75 -9.52
N LEU A 187 -23.65 -34.13 -9.00
CA LEU A 187 -24.82 -33.25 -9.11
C LEU A 187 -24.64 -31.95 -8.36
N SER A 188 -24.04 -31.95 -7.19
CA SER A 188 -23.74 -30.69 -6.47
C SER A 188 -22.77 -29.79 -7.21
N TYR A 189 -21.85 -30.37 -8.00
CA TYR A 189 -20.90 -29.62 -8.81
C TYR A 189 -21.50 -29.04 -10.10
N SER A 190 -22.71 -29.46 -10.49
CA SER A 190 -23.44 -28.83 -11.57
C SER A 190 -23.94 -27.43 -11.19
N GLU A 191 -24.04 -27.13 -9.90
CA GLU A 191 -24.32 -25.79 -9.36
C GLU A 191 -23.02 -25.12 -8.89
N ILE A 192 -22.56 -24.09 -9.59
CA ILE A 192 -21.34 -23.36 -9.25
C ILE A 192 -21.73 -22.19 -8.35
N LYS A 193 -21.35 -22.30 -7.07
CA LYS A 193 -21.64 -21.32 -6.01
C LYS A 193 -20.41 -20.51 -5.63
N ALA A 194 -20.64 -19.28 -5.15
CA ALA A 194 -19.60 -18.40 -4.64
C ALA A 194 -18.98 -18.95 -3.35
N PRO A 195 -17.67 -19.22 -3.29
CA PRO A 195 -17.02 -19.73 -2.09
C PRO A 195 -16.80 -18.66 -1.02
N PHE A 196 -16.82 -17.39 -1.39
CA PHE A 196 -16.76 -16.21 -0.52
C PHE A 196 -17.54 -15.05 -1.13
N ALA A 197 -17.83 -14.05 -0.34
CA ALA A 197 -18.47 -12.81 -0.80
C ALA A 197 -17.51 -11.96 -1.60
N GLY A 198 -17.96 -11.42 -2.75
CA GLY A 198 -17.11 -10.63 -3.64
C GLY A 198 -17.85 -10.17 -4.88
N ARG A 199 -17.10 -9.62 -5.83
CA ARG A 199 -17.64 -9.17 -7.12
C ARG A 199 -17.27 -10.16 -8.21
N VAL A 200 -18.26 -10.53 -8.99
CA VAL A 200 -18.10 -11.35 -10.20
C VAL A 200 -17.51 -10.49 -11.31
N GLY A 201 -16.55 -11.02 -12.05
CA GLY A 201 -15.94 -10.36 -13.20
C GLY A 201 -16.81 -10.44 -14.46
N ARG A 202 -16.17 -10.35 -15.61
CA ARG A 202 -16.83 -10.53 -16.91
C ARG A 202 -16.93 -12.01 -17.25
N ASN A 203 -18.09 -12.46 -17.68
CA ASN A 203 -18.31 -13.81 -18.17
C ASN A 203 -17.43 -14.12 -19.40
N GLN A 204 -16.84 -15.33 -19.40
CA GLN A 204 -15.96 -15.81 -20.48
C GLN A 204 -16.57 -16.98 -21.25
N ALA A 205 -17.66 -17.58 -20.77
CA ALA A 205 -18.34 -18.69 -21.40
C ALA A 205 -19.84 -18.38 -21.56
N SER A 206 -20.34 -18.37 -22.78
CA SER A 206 -21.75 -18.10 -23.04
C SER A 206 -22.65 -19.28 -22.65
N VAL A 207 -23.89 -18.98 -22.26
CA VAL A 207 -24.94 -20.00 -22.07
C VAL A 207 -25.06 -20.86 -23.34
N GLY A 208 -25.19 -22.17 -23.19
CA GLY A 208 -25.16 -23.15 -24.28
C GLY A 208 -23.77 -23.66 -24.65
N THR A 209 -22.69 -23.11 -24.07
CA THR A 209 -21.33 -23.62 -24.29
C THR A 209 -21.11 -24.94 -23.55
N LEU A 210 -20.49 -25.92 -24.21
CA LEU A 210 -20.00 -27.13 -23.56
C LEU A 210 -18.77 -26.78 -22.71
N VAL A 211 -18.89 -26.90 -21.39
CA VAL A 211 -17.80 -26.67 -20.45
C VAL A 211 -17.10 -27.98 -20.10
N SER A 212 -15.80 -27.93 -19.90
CA SER A 212 -14.96 -29.08 -19.56
C SER A 212 -14.19 -28.83 -18.25
N VAL A 213 -13.83 -29.90 -17.55
CA VAL A 213 -13.12 -29.85 -16.25
C VAL A 213 -11.72 -29.22 -16.37
N ALA A 214 -11.09 -29.28 -17.54
CA ALA A 214 -9.74 -28.79 -17.75
C ALA A 214 -9.73 -27.76 -18.87
N GLY A 215 -9.95 -26.46 -18.55
CA GLY A 215 -9.65 -25.40 -19.50
C GLY A 215 -10.74 -24.38 -19.78
N THR A 216 -12.00 -24.61 -19.43
CA THR A 216 -13.04 -23.59 -19.63
C THR A 216 -13.12 -22.69 -18.41
N VAL A 217 -12.60 -21.48 -18.55
CA VAL A 217 -12.78 -20.40 -17.57
C VAL A 217 -14.17 -19.82 -17.74
N LEU A 218 -14.94 -19.79 -16.67
CA LEU A 218 -16.29 -19.19 -16.67
C LEU A 218 -16.21 -17.71 -16.32
N ASN A 219 -15.56 -17.39 -15.21
CA ASN A 219 -15.48 -16.05 -14.69
C ASN A 219 -14.36 -15.91 -13.66
N THR A 220 -14.20 -14.73 -13.08
CA THR A 220 -13.38 -14.47 -11.89
C THR A 220 -14.26 -13.98 -10.75
N LEU A 221 -13.96 -14.37 -9.53
CA LEU A 221 -14.58 -13.83 -8.33
C LEU A 221 -13.50 -13.18 -7.46
N VAL A 222 -13.70 -11.92 -7.10
CA VAL A 222 -12.72 -11.09 -6.40
C VAL A 222 -13.34 -10.53 -5.14
N GLN A 223 -12.67 -10.72 -4.01
CA GLN A 223 -13.07 -10.09 -2.75
C GLN A 223 -12.61 -8.63 -2.74
N LEU A 224 -13.55 -7.69 -2.59
CA LEU A 224 -13.30 -6.25 -2.59
C LEU A 224 -13.21 -5.66 -1.19
N ASP A 225 -13.81 -6.27 -0.18
CA ASP A 225 -13.81 -5.81 1.21
C ASP A 225 -13.53 -6.99 2.16
N PRO A 226 -12.52 -6.83 3.05
CA PRO A 226 -11.48 -5.83 3.00
C PRO A 226 -10.56 -5.98 1.77
N ILE A 227 -9.70 -4.98 1.49
CA ILE A 227 -8.74 -4.98 0.38
C ILE A 227 -7.32 -4.79 0.92
N TYR A 228 -6.35 -5.37 0.25
CA TYR A 228 -4.94 -5.12 0.53
C TYR A 228 -4.42 -3.91 -0.25
N VAL A 229 -3.48 -3.22 0.36
CA VAL A 229 -2.66 -2.21 -0.31
C VAL A 229 -1.20 -2.61 -0.12
N THR A 230 -0.53 -2.94 -1.22
CA THR A 230 0.85 -3.41 -1.25
C THR A 230 1.77 -2.26 -1.66
N PHE A 231 2.86 -2.07 -0.93
CA PHE A 231 3.86 -1.04 -1.16
C PHE A 231 5.25 -1.55 -0.77
N ASN A 232 6.29 -0.86 -1.22
CA ASN A 232 7.67 -1.33 -1.07
C ASN A 232 8.53 -0.28 -0.35
N PRO A 233 8.61 -0.32 0.99
CA PRO A 233 9.54 0.50 1.76
C PRO A 233 10.99 0.17 1.43
N SER A 234 11.88 1.16 1.57
CA SER A 234 13.32 0.95 1.46
C SER A 234 13.88 0.21 2.69
N GLU A 235 15.02 -0.46 2.53
CA GLU A 235 15.73 -1.09 3.64
C GLU A 235 16.08 -0.06 4.75
N THR A 236 16.35 1.19 4.36
CA THR A 236 16.66 2.27 5.32
C THR A 236 15.46 2.66 6.19
N ASP A 237 14.24 2.54 5.68
CA ASP A 237 13.01 2.85 6.41
C ASP A 237 12.57 1.70 7.31
N LEU A 238 13.04 0.48 7.02
CA LEU A 238 12.63 -0.74 7.73
C LEU A 238 12.87 -0.64 9.24
N ALA A 239 14.01 -0.10 9.66
CA ALA A 239 14.33 0.04 11.08
C ALA A 239 13.30 0.92 11.82
N GLN A 240 12.85 2.02 11.20
CA GLN A 240 11.84 2.89 11.79
C GLN A 240 10.45 2.23 11.82
N ILE A 241 10.12 1.46 10.78
CA ILE A 241 8.86 0.72 10.70
C ILE A 241 8.82 -0.39 11.76
N GLU A 242 9.92 -1.13 11.96
CA GLU A 242 10.02 -2.17 12.98
C GLU A 242 9.97 -1.59 14.40
N GLU A 243 10.63 -0.45 14.64
CA GLU A 243 10.53 0.28 15.92
C GLU A 243 9.08 0.69 16.20
N ALA A 244 8.40 1.27 15.20
CA ALA A 244 7.00 1.66 15.32
C ALA A 244 6.09 0.45 15.57
N ARG A 245 6.32 -0.67 14.88
CA ARG A 245 5.56 -1.91 15.04
C ARG A 245 5.74 -2.54 16.42
N ALA A 246 6.93 -2.44 16.98
CA ALA A 246 7.21 -2.92 18.34
C ALA A 246 6.47 -2.08 19.41
N ALA A 247 6.20 -0.80 19.12
CA ALA A 247 5.43 0.08 20.00
C ALA A 247 3.91 -0.15 19.88
N GLY A 248 3.42 -0.71 18.75
CA GLY A 248 1.99 -0.99 18.55
C GLY A 248 1.60 -1.17 17.09
N PRO A 249 0.29 -1.29 16.81
CA PRO A 249 -0.21 -1.35 15.44
C PRO A 249 0.07 -0.02 14.70
N ILE A 250 0.54 -0.14 13.45
CA ILE A 250 0.82 1.02 12.59
C ILE A 250 -0.43 1.31 11.77
N ASP A 251 -1.02 2.47 11.99
CA ASP A 251 -2.13 2.96 11.18
C ASP A 251 -1.63 3.43 9.81
N VAL A 252 -2.43 3.15 8.80
CA VAL A 252 -2.13 3.45 7.41
C VAL A 252 -3.29 4.21 6.78
N ASP A 253 -3.00 5.40 6.29
CA ASP A 253 -3.92 6.20 5.51
C ASP A 253 -3.74 5.91 4.01
N VAL A 254 -4.85 5.81 3.27
CA VAL A 254 -4.85 5.62 1.81
C VAL A 254 -5.38 6.87 1.13
N LEU A 255 -4.58 7.42 0.22
CA LEU A 255 -4.89 8.60 -0.58
C LEU A 255 -4.95 8.22 -2.05
N LEU A 256 -5.98 8.68 -2.75
CA LEU A 256 -6.03 8.59 -4.21
C LEU A 256 -5.19 9.71 -4.84
N PRO A 257 -4.73 9.55 -6.08
CA PRO A 257 -4.04 10.62 -6.79
C PRO A 257 -4.88 11.91 -6.84
N GLY A 258 -4.31 13.01 -6.36
CA GLY A 258 -4.99 14.31 -6.28
C GLY A 258 -5.71 14.59 -4.95
N ASP A 259 -5.87 13.61 -4.08
CA ASP A 259 -6.46 13.83 -2.76
C ASP A 259 -5.42 14.41 -1.79
N THR A 260 -5.87 15.34 -0.95
CA THR A 260 -5.10 15.91 0.17
C THR A 260 -5.44 15.22 1.49
N GLU A 261 -6.65 14.67 1.60
CA GLU A 261 -7.14 13.97 2.79
C GLU A 261 -7.27 12.46 2.51
N PRO A 262 -7.03 11.62 3.52
CA PRO A 262 -7.16 10.17 3.39
C PRO A 262 -8.62 9.77 3.18
N ARG A 263 -8.90 8.98 2.14
CA ARG A 263 -10.24 8.42 1.89
C ARG A 263 -10.57 7.19 2.73
N GLN A 264 -9.56 6.39 2.99
CA GLN A 264 -9.68 5.12 3.71
C GLN A 264 -8.53 5.00 4.71
N ARG A 265 -8.79 4.26 5.77
CA ARG A 265 -7.81 3.94 6.80
C ARG A 265 -7.77 2.44 7.05
N GLY A 266 -6.63 1.97 7.48
CA GLY A 266 -6.42 0.59 7.87
C GLY A 266 -5.13 0.44 8.65
N GLN A 267 -4.60 -0.78 8.67
CA GLN A 267 -3.42 -1.10 9.47
C GLN A 267 -2.41 -1.89 8.66
N LEU A 268 -1.13 -1.68 8.98
CA LEU A 268 -0.05 -2.51 8.46
C LEU A 268 -0.17 -3.91 9.04
N THR A 269 -0.42 -4.91 8.17
CA THR A 269 -0.67 -6.28 8.60
C THR A 269 0.45 -7.24 8.25
N PHE A 270 1.29 -6.88 7.29
CA PHE A 270 2.35 -7.78 6.82
C PHE A 270 3.57 -6.99 6.34
N ILE A 271 4.74 -7.51 6.67
CA ILE A 271 6.04 -7.15 6.12
C ILE A 271 6.68 -8.46 5.70
N ASP A 272 7.23 -8.52 4.49
CA ASP A 272 7.89 -9.72 3.98
C ASP A 272 9.16 -10.04 4.81
N ASN A 273 9.63 -11.26 4.71
CA ASN A 273 10.86 -11.72 5.36
C ASN A 273 12.09 -11.64 4.46
N THR A 274 11.93 -11.11 3.24
CA THR A 274 12.99 -11.06 2.23
C THR A 274 13.04 -9.68 1.58
N ILE A 275 14.25 -9.13 1.49
CA ILE A 275 14.52 -7.88 0.77
C ILE A 275 14.83 -8.23 -0.69
N ASP A 276 14.20 -7.53 -1.62
CA ASP A 276 14.54 -7.60 -3.03
C ASP A 276 15.89 -6.88 -3.26
N ARG A 277 16.92 -7.66 -3.55
CA ARG A 277 18.30 -7.16 -3.73
C ARG A 277 18.47 -6.26 -4.96
N SER A 278 17.57 -6.36 -5.92
CA SER A 278 17.65 -5.55 -7.15
C SER A 278 17.17 -4.10 -6.92
N THR A 279 16.25 -3.91 -6.00
CA THR A 279 15.64 -2.62 -5.69
C THR A 279 16.02 -2.08 -4.31
N GLY A 280 16.56 -2.92 -3.42
CA GLY A 280 16.83 -2.54 -2.03
C GLY A 280 15.54 -2.27 -1.22
N THR A 281 14.43 -2.89 -1.61
CA THR A 281 13.13 -2.68 -0.97
C THR A 281 12.55 -3.97 -0.40
N ILE A 282 11.64 -3.84 0.54
CA ILE A 282 10.88 -4.96 1.11
C ILE A 282 9.40 -4.80 0.79
N THR A 283 8.69 -5.90 0.58
CA THR A 283 7.25 -5.84 0.35
C THR A 283 6.51 -5.71 1.68
N ALA A 284 5.68 -4.68 1.79
CA ALA A 284 4.79 -4.48 2.91
C ALA A 284 3.33 -4.40 2.44
N ARG A 285 2.41 -4.79 3.31
CA ARG A 285 0.98 -4.84 3.00
C ARG A 285 0.14 -4.33 4.15
N ALA A 286 -0.77 -3.43 3.84
CA ALA A 286 -1.80 -2.95 4.75
C ALA A 286 -3.15 -3.55 4.40
N THR A 287 -3.97 -3.82 5.41
CA THR A 287 -5.37 -4.22 5.23
C THR A 287 -6.27 -3.02 5.44
N ILE A 288 -7.08 -2.73 4.45
CA ILE A 288 -7.94 -1.53 4.41
C ILE A 288 -9.39 -1.97 4.29
N GLY A 289 -10.27 -1.42 5.12
CA GLY A 289 -11.71 -1.59 4.96
C GLY A 289 -12.20 -0.86 3.70
N ASN A 290 -13.02 -1.54 2.89
CA ASN A 290 -13.52 -1.02 1.62
C ASN A 290 -15.03 -1.27 1.45
N ALA A 291 -15.80 -1.08 2.52
CA ALA A 291 -17.24 -1.38 2.55
C ALA A 291 -18.07 -0.63 1.48
N LYS A 292 -17.56 0.50 0.98
CA LYS A 292 -18.20 1.27 -0.11
C LYS A 292 -17.68 0.88 -1.50
N PHE A 293 -16.78 -0.09 -1.60
CA PHE A 293 -16.15 -0.55 -2.86
C PHE A 293 -15.53 0.56 -3.70
N THR A 294 -15.00 1.60 -3.03
CA THR A 294 -14.37 2.75 -3.70
C THR A 294 -12.97 2.44 -4.22
N LEU A 295 -12.31 1.45 -3.64
CA LEU A 295 -11.02 0.95 -4.11
C LEU A 295 -11.23 -0.32 -4.92
N LEU A 296 -10.64 -0.35 -6.12
CA LEU A 296 -10.65 -1.52 -6.99
C LEU A 296 -9.26 -2.15 -7.05
N PRO A 297 -9.14 -3.48 -7.19
CA PRO A 297 -7.86 -4.15 -7.35
C PRO A 297 -7.06 -3.63 -8.54
N GLY A 298 -5.75 -3.50 -8.37
CA GLY A 298 -4.83 -2.96 -9.38
C GLY A 298 -4.74 -1.44 -9.42
N GLN A 299 -5.56 -0.72 -8.65
CA GLN A 299 -5.57 0.73 -8.62
C GLN A 299 -4.29 1.28 -7.96
N TYR A 300 -3.72 2.32 -8.55
CA TYR A 300 -2.62 3.06 -7.96
C TYR A 300 -3.15 3.97 -6.85
N VAL A 301 -2.49 3.94 -5.70
CA VAL A 301 -2.79 4.76 -4.52
C VAL A 301 -1.48 5.22 -3.87
N ARG A 302 -1.57 6.21 -3.02
CA ARG A 302 -0.48 6.58 -2.10
C ARG A 302 -0.88 6.15 -0.70
N VAL A 303 0.06 5.54 0.02
CA VAL A 303 -0.11 5.17 1.43
C VAL A 303 0.75 6.06 2.30
N ARG A 304 0.22 6.41 3.46
CA ARG A 304 0.89 7.16 4.51
C ARG A 304 0.87 6.35 5.78
N LEU A 305 2.05 5.93 6.23
CA LEU A 305 2.24 5.19 7.47
C LEU A 305 2.45 6.17 8.62
N HIS A 306 1.72 5.99 9.70
CA HIS A 306 1.89 6.73 10.94
C HIS A 306 2.98 6.05 11.78
N ILE A 307 4.22 6.59 11.74
CA ILE A 307 5.37 5.94 12.39
C ILE A 307 5.42 6.28 13.87
N LYS A 308 5.45 7.57 14.21
CA LYS A 308 5.50 8.03 15.61
C LYS A 308 5.03 9.46 15.74
N GLN A 309 4.75 9.86 16.95
CA GLN A 309 4.60 11.27 17.28
C GLN A 309 5.91 11.79 17.84
N GLN A 310 6.41 12.89 17.30
CA GLN A 310 7.57 13.59 17.82
C GLN A 310 7.08 14.69 18.76
N PRO A 311 7.24 14.51 20.08
CA PRO A 311 6.93 15.56 21.04
C PRO A 311 7.96 16.70 20.94
N ASP A 312 7.56 17.88 21.39
CA ASP A 312 8.43 19.04 21.56
C ASP A 312 9.22 19.47 20.31
N ALA A 313 8.69 19.22 19.11
CA ALA A 313 9.30 19.69 17.88
C ALA A 313 9.23 21.23 17.82
N LEU A 314 10.38 21.89 17.62
CA LEU A 314 10.46 23.35 17.46
C LEU A 314 9.97 23.72 16.07
N MET A 315 8.83 24.40 16.00
CA MET A 315 8.16 24.73 14.74
C MET A 315 8.34 26.18 14.36
N VAL A 316 8.66 26.41 13.09
CA VAL A 316 8.75 27.76 12.49
C VAL A 316 7.97 27.80 11.17
N PRO A 317 7.42 28.95 10.77
CA PRO A 317 6.81 29.09 9.45
C PRO A 317 7.83 28.89 8.32
N GLN A 318 7.45 28.16 7.26
CA GLN A 318 8.32 27.94 6.10
C GLN A 318 8.76 29.26 5.44
N THR A 319 7.96 30.33 5.55
CA THR A 319 8.27 31.68 5.04
C THR A 319 9.46 32.35 5.72
N ALA A 320 9.87 31.87 6.90
CA ALA A 320 11.03 32.36 7.64
C ALA A 320 12.35 31.77 7.14
N LEU A 321 12.31 30.70 6.33
CA LEU A 321 13.51 30.00 5.86
C LEU A 321 14.22 30.75 4.74
N GLY A 322 15.47 31.07 5.00
CA GLY A 322 16.43 31.51 3.98
C GLY A 322 17.27 30.34 3.44
N SER A 323 17.88 30.56 2.29
CA SER A 323 18.80 29.62 1.65
C SER A 323 20.12 30.32 1.31
N SER A 324 21.25 29.72 1.69
CA SER A 324 22.59 30.18 1.38
C SER A 324 23.45 29.06 0.81
N GLN A 325 24.67 29.35 0.42
CA GLN A 325 25.64 28.34 -0.01
C GLN A 325 26.03 27.38 1.12
N LEU A 326 25.91 27.83 2.38
CA LEU A 326 26.23 27.05 3.58
C LEU A 326 25.07 26.21 4.07
N GLY A 327 23.86 26.35 3.48
CA GLY A 327 22.67 25.63 3.88
C GLY A 327 21.47 26.52 4.14
N LYS A 328 20.45 25.93 4.79
CA LYS A 328 19.25 26.67 5.22
C LYS A 328 19.56 27.45 6.49
N TYR A 329 18.99 28.65 6.58
CA TYR A 329 19.18 29.51 7.74
C TYR A 329 17.89 30.22 8.14
N LEU A 330 17.89 30.72 9.37
CA LEU A 330 16.84 31.57 9.91
C LEU A 330 17.47 32.89 10.40
N TYR A 331 16.73 33.97 10.28
CA TYR A 331 17.06 35.19 11.00
C TYR A 331 16.30 35.22 12.32
N VAL A 332 17.04 35.31 13.41
CA VAL A 332 16.53 35.38 14.80
C VAL A 332 16.84 36.78 15.35
N VAL A 333 15.90 37.34 16.10
CA VAL A 333 16.12 38.60 16.81
C VAL A 333 16.96 38.34 18.04
N GLY A 334 18.17 38.93 18.09
CA GLY A 334 19.06 38.85 19.24
C GLY A 334 18.65 39.75 20.41
N LYS A 335 19.39 39.70 21.53
CA LYS A 335 19.08 40.43 22.77
C LYS A 335 19.08 41.96 22.59
N ASP A 336 19.86 42.46 21.62
CA ASP A 336 20.02 43.92 21.35
C ASP A 336 19.12 44.34 20.16
N ASN A 337 18.05 43.62 19.87
CA ASN A 337 17.21 43.80 18.67
C ASN A 337 18.01 43.82 17.34
N THR A 338 19.08 43.06 17.27
CA THR A 338 19.89 42.87 16.06
C THR A 338 19.55 41.54 15.42
N VAL A 339 19.73 41.44 14.09
CA VAL A 339 19.52 40.24 13.31
C VAL A 339 20.69 39.28 13.52
N ASP A 340 20.41 38.09 14.02
CA ASP A 340 21.34 36.96 14.13
C ASP A 340 21.00 35.92 13.06
N GLN A 341 21.95 35.56 12.20
CA GLN A 341 21.79 34.53 11.18
C GLN A 341 22.25 33.21 11.74
N ARG A 342 21.31 32.22 11.88
CA ARG A 342 21.60 30.88 12.36
C ARG A 342 21.36 29.85 11.28
N ILE A 343 22.38 29.04 11.02
CA ILE A 343 22.25 27.87 10.15
C ILE A 343 21.41 26.83 10.91
N VAL A 344 20.42 26.26 10.23
CA VAL A 344 19.48 25.34 10.82
C VAL A 344 19.41 24.02 10.06
N SER A 345 19.18 22.92 10.81
CA SER A 345 18.84 21.64 10.23
C SER A 345 17.33 21.47 10.24
N LEU A 346 16.76 21.16 9.07
CA LEU A 346 15.32 20.99 8.92
C LEU A 346 14.91 19.59 9.35
N GLY A 347 13.73 19.49 9.95
CA GLY A 347 13.00 18.30 10.22
C GLY A 347 11.76 18.16 9.32
N PRO A 348 10.79 17.32 9.69
CA PRO A 348 9.56 17.14 8.95
C PRO A 348 8.70 18.40 8.90
N THR A 349 7.91 18.54 7.83
CA THR A 349 6.95 19.63 7.65
C THR A 349 5.57 19.23 8.13
N ASN A 350 4.83 20.17 8.71
CA ASN A 350 3.44 19.97 9.10
C ASN A 350 2.61 21.20 8.69
N GLY A 351 1.91 21.11 7.57
CA GLY A 351 1.22 22.24 6.95
C GLY A 351 2.20 23.36 6.55
N ASP A 352 1.94 24.59 6.99
CA ASP A 352 2.78 25.76 6.71
C ASP A 352 4.01 25.88 7.63
N LEU A 353 4.13 24.96 8.59
CA LEU A 353 5.23 24.94 9.54
C LEU A 353 6.25 23.86 9.20
N VAL A 354 7.51 24.11 9.55
CA VAL A 354 8.62 23.16 9.45
C VAL A 354 9.26 22.98 10.83
N ALA A 355 9.56 21.74 11.17
CA ALA A 355 10.31 21.44 12.38
C ALA A 355 11.78 21.77 12.18
N ILE A 356 12.40 22.32 13.21
CA ILE A 356 13.84 22.59 13.24
C ILE A 356 14.50 21.64 14.22
N SER A 357 15.41 20.81 13.70
CA SER A 357 16.14 19.83 14.51
C SER A 357 17.31 20.44 15.29
N SER A 358 17.92 21.53 14.79
CA SER A 358 19.01 22.24 15.44
C SER A 358 19.12 23.68 14.94
N GLY A 359 19.64 24.58 15.80
CA GLY A 359 19.95 25.96 15.44
C GLY A 359 19.02 27.02 16.05
N VAL A 360 17.89 26.62 16.67
CA VAL A 360 16.99 27.51 17.41
C VAL A 360 16.58 26.94 18.75
N SER A 361 16.10 27.80 19.63
CA SER A 361 15.60 27.46 20.95
C SER A 361 14.13 27.87 21.09
N GLU A 362 13.43 27.26 22.04
CA GLU A 362 12.06 27.67 22.39
C GLU A 362 12.00 29.13 22.78
N GLY A 363 11.03 29.86 22.25
CA GLY A 363 10.83 31.27 22.51
C GLY A 363 11.69 32.22 21.67
N ASP A 364 12.63 31.73 20.85
CA ASP A 364 13.35 32.55 19.90
C ASP A 364 12.35 33.26 18.96
N GLN A 365 12.62 34.54 18.67
CA GLN A 365 11.82 35.33 17.72
C GLN A 365 12.41 35.20 16.32
N VAL A 366 11.73 34.51 15.44
CA VAL A 366 12.16 34.27 14.07
C VAL A 366 11.50 35.27 13.13
N ILE A 367 12.28 35.89 12.25
CA ILE A 367 11.79 36.89 11.28
C ILE A 367 11.16 36.14 10.10
N THR A 368 9.90 36.49 9.78
CA THR A 368 9.10 35.84 8.74
C THR A 368 8.92 36.64 7.47
N GLY A 369 9.38 37.89 7.45
CA GLY A 369 9.24 38.77 6.30
C GLY A 369 10.42 39.74 6.15
N ASN A 370 10.47 40.42 5.00
CA ASN A 370 11.55 41.37 4.63
C ASN A 370 12.97 40.76 4.60
N LEU A 371 13.09 39.43 4.46
CA LEU A 371 14.35 38.68 4.52
C LEU A 371 15.41 39.21 3.52
N GLN A 372 14.98 39.79 2.39
CA GLN A 372 15.88 40.34 1.36
C GLN A 372 16.44 41.72 1.70
N LYS A 373 15.87 42.42 2.68
CA LYS A 373 16.22 43.79 3.05
C LYS A 373 17.05 43.86 4.33
N ILE A 374 17.22 42.76 5.01
CA ILE A 374 17.92 42.64 6.28
C ILE A 374 19.16 41.76 6.14
N GLY A 375 20.15 42.03 6.97
CA GLY A 375 21.37 41.23 7.03
C GLY A 375 21.87 41.06 8.45
N PRO A 376 22.81 40.14 8.68
CA PRO A 376 23.36 39.87 9.99
C PRO A 376 23.90 41.17 10.65
N GLY A 377 23.60 41.39 11.94
CA GLY A 377 24.02 42.53 12.70
C GLY A 377 23.19 43.81 12.53
N MET A 378 22.20 43.84 11.61
CA MET A 378 21.35 45.01 11.42
C MET A 378 20.37 45.19 12.58
N PRO A 379 20.16 46.43 13.08
CA PRO A 379 19.14 46.71 14.08
C PRO A 379 17.76 46.66 13.45
N VAL A 380 16.82 45.95 14.14
CA VAL A 380 15.43 45.74 13.69
C VAL A 380 14.45 46.02 14.82
N SER A 381 13.23 46.41 14.44
CA SER A 381 12.11 46.56 15.38
C SER A 381 11.15 45.37 15.19
N PRO A 382 11.10 44.42 16.14
CA PRO A 382 10.24 43.25 16.02
C PRO A 382 8.76 43.61 16.16
N LEU A 383 7.98 43.26 15.15
CA LEU A 383 6.50 43.34 15.17
C LEU A 383 5.95 41.92 15.37
N PRO A 384 5.45 41.55 16.56
CA PRO A 384 4.93 40.24 16.82
C PRO A 384 3.74 39.92 15.92
N GLN A 385 3.85 38.85 15.13
CA GLN A 385 2.72 38.29 14.40
C GLN A 385 2.19 37.04 15.14
N LYS A 386 0.87 36.86 15.08
CA LYS A 386 0.27 35.64 15.58
C LYS A 386 0.76 34.46 14.73
N PRO A 387 1.24 33.35 15.32
CA PRO A 387 1.61 32.18 14.53
C PRO A 387 0.41 31.74 13.69
N ALA A 388 0.65 31.37 12.44
CA ALA A 388 -0.35 30.73 11.61
C ALA A 388 -0.83 29.45 12.34
N THR A 389 -2.10 29.34 12.56
CA THR A 389 -2.76 28.21 13.26
C THR A 389 -2.72 26.95 12.45
#